data_ab3f5e12426a63a8b56f5430ebc47fc2
#
_entry.id   ab3f5e12426a63a8b56f5430ebc47fc2
#
_cell.length_a   1.000
_cell.length_b   1.000
_cell.length_c   1.000
_cell.angle_alpha   90.00
_cell.angle_beta   90.00
_cell.angle_gamma   90.00
#
_symmetry.space_group_name_H-M   'P 1'
#
loop_
_entity.id
_entity.type
_entity.pdbx_description
1 polymer ?
#
loop_
_entity_poly.entity_id
_entity_poly.type
_entity_poly.pdbx_seq_one_letter_code
_entity_poly.pdbx_strand_id
1 'polypeptide(L)'
;MRAGPWKKHVAMMPKGFLKLQILGLLARRQMTGAEIMDEVERMTGWRPGPGSVYPILTRLEEGGYIKGGGRGEGEKRYTVTAKGRRLLDSLRTIRSEILEGEMPLPPPFLLMAHEIPPELCGRLRAVMRRMMTSIREAVESGREEEIERVLGILERAARQMEGAGRK
;
A
#
# COMPACT_ATOMS: atom_id res chain seq x y z
N MET A 1 27.40 -14.17 12.95
CA MET A 1 26.53 -13.72 11.84
C MET A 1 25.91 -12.38 12.19
N ARG A 2 26.35 -11.28 11.57
CA ARG A 2 25.81 -9.94 11.85
C ARG A 2 24.43 -9.83 11.19
N ALA A 3 23.39 -9.56 12.00
CA ALA A 3 22.07 -9.24 11.49
C ALA A 3 22.14 -7.98 10.64
N GLY A 4 21.86 -8.09 9.34
CA GLY A 4 21.94 -7.00 8.39
C GLY A 4 20.98 -5.84 8.72
N PRO A 5 21.17 -4.66 8.11
CA PRO A 5 20.45 -3.42 8.39
C PRO A 5 18.93 -3.49 8.17
N TRP A 6 18.43 -4.56 7.61
CA TRP A 6 17.01 -4.81 7.28
C TRP A 6 16.09 -4.92 8.49
N LYS A 7 16.59 -5.35 9.68
CA LYS A 7 15.74 -5.49 10.89
C LYS A 7 15.14 -4.18 11.40
N LYS A 8 15.79 -3.03 11.12
CA LYS A 8 15.28 -1.72 11.52
C LYS A 8 14.17 -1.19 10.58
N HIS A 9 14.14 -1.62 9.33
CA HIS A 9 13.13 -1.19 8.35
C HIS A 9 11.80 -1.96 8.49
N VAL A 10 11.83 -3.15 9.05
CA VAL A 10 10.64 -3.99 9.26
C VAL A 10 9.69 -3.41 10.31
N ALA A 11 10.20 -2.72 11.32
CA ALA A 11 9.39 -2.06 12.34
C ALA A 11 8.56 -0.87 11.80
N MET A 12 8.90 -0.38 10.60
CA MET A 12 8.21 0.72 9.90
C MET A 12 7.34 0.25 8.72
N MET A 13 7.14 -1.06 8.54
CA MET A 13 6.25 -1.53 7.47
C MET A 13 4.80 -1.12 7.79
N PRO A 14 4.18 -0.28 6.96
CA PRO A 14 2.78 0.12 7.16
C PRO A 14 1.89 -1.12 7.20
N LYS A 15 0.91 -1.14 8.10
CA LYS A 15 -0.05 -2.26 8.24
C LYS A 15 -0.73 -2.65 6.91
N GLY A 16 -0.87 -1.70 5.98
CA GLY A 16 -1.38 -1.93 4.64
C GLY A 16 -0.46 -2.77 3.73
N PHE A 17 0.87 -2.75 3.93
CA PHE A 17 1.81 -3.50 3.11
C PHE A 17 1.58 -5.03 3.22
N LEU A 18 1.44 -5.54 4.43
CA LEU A 18 1.18 -6.97 4.66
C LEU A 18 -0.14 -7.41 4.02
N LYS A 19 -1.18 -6.57 4.07
CA LYS A 19 -2.48 -6.83 3.41
C LYS A 19 -2.32 -7.03 1.90
N LEU A 20 -1.54 -6.17 1.24
CA LEU A 20 -1.28 -6.27 -0.20
C LEU A 20 -0.42 -7.48 -0.55
N GLN A 21 0.59 -7.80 0.27
CA GLN A 21 1.39 -9.00 0.08
C GLN A 21 0.52 -10.25 0.16
N ILE A 22 -0.31 -10.37 1.19
CA ILE A 22 -1.25 -11.49 1.35
C ILE A 22 -2.17 -11.61 0.14
N LEU A 23 -2.79 -10.52 -0.29
CA LEU A 23 -3.69 -10.52 -1.44
C LEU A 23 -2.95 -10.93 -2.73
N GLY A 24 -1.73 -10.45 -2.93
CA GLY A 24 -0.88 -10.79 -4.06
C GLY A 24 -0.46 -12.26 -4.08
N LEU A 25 -0.16 -12.83 -2.92
CA LEU A 25 0.16 -14.26 -2.77
C LEU A 25 -1.05 -15.13 -3.10
N LEU A 26 -2.22 -14.79 -2.55
CA LEU A 26 -3.47 -15.51 -2.78
C LEU A 26 -3.99 -15.40 -4.22
N ALA A 27 -3.54 -14.39 -4.97
CA ALA A 27 -3.82 -14.29 -6.40
C ALA A 27 -3.04 -15.30 -7.26
N ARG A 28 -1.90 -15.79 -6.75
CA ARG A 28 -1.05 -16.78 -7.42
C ARG A 28 -1.52 -18.20 -7.14
N ARG A 29 -1.84 -18.52 -5.88
CA ARG A 29 -2.29 -19.85 -5.46
C ARG A 29 -3.06 -19.79 -4.14
N GLN A 30 -3.84 -20.82 -3.87
CA GLN A 30 -4.49 -21.00 -2.58
C GLN A 30 -3.44 -21.29 -1.49
N MET A 31 -3.58 -20.65 -0.32
CA MET A 31 -2.64 -20.80 0.79
C MET A 31 -3.38 -20.81 2.13
N THR A 32 -2.81 -21.51 3.11
CA THR A 32 -3.18 -21.41 4.52
C THR A 32 -2.56 -20.17 5.16
N GLY A 33 -2.96 -19.82 6.37
CA GLY A 33 -2.33 -18.73 7.13
C GLY A 33 -0.85 -19.00 7.41
N ALA A 34 -0.48 -20.27 7.69
CA ALA A 34 0.90 -20.68 7.92
C ALA A 34 1.75 -20.53 6.65
N GLU A 35 1.28 -21.05 5.52
CA GLU A 35 1.96 -20.92 4.23
C GLU A 35 2.17 -19.45 3.82
N ILE A 36 1.23 -18.56 4.14
CA ILE A 36 1.37 -17.13 3.91
C ILE A 36 2.50 -16.54 4.75
N MET A 37 2.58 -16.89 6.04
CA MET A 37 3.66 -16.43 6.92
C MET A 37 5.03 -16.87 6.41
N ASP A 38 5.18 -18.13 6.00
CA ASP A 38 6.41 -18.68 5.43
C ASP A 38 6.81 -17.97 4.12
N GLU A 39 5.84 -17.74 3.24
CA GLU A 39 6.11 -17.11 1.95
C GLU A 39 6.48 -15.64 2.10
N VAL A 40 5.85 -14.91 3.02
CA VAL A 40 6.24 -13.52 3.34
C VAL A 40 7.65 -13.49 3.91
N GLU A 41 8.01 -14.41 4.80
CA GLU A 41 9.37 -14.54 5.33
C GLU A 41 10.39 -14.81 4.22
N ARG A 42 10.08 -15.72 3.31
CA ARG A 42 10.94 -16.05 2.17
C ARG A 42 11.19 -14.84 1.26
N MET A 43 10.15 -14.02 1.04
CA MET A 43 10.23 -12.84 0.14
C MET A 43 10.90 -11.64 0.78
N THR A 44 10.72 -11.44 2.08
CA THR A 44 11.09 -10.18 2.76
C THR A 44 12.15 -10.35 3.84
N GLY A 45 12.49 -11.60 4.23
CA GLY A 45 13.32 -11.89 5.38
C GLY A 45 12.64 -11.63 6.73
N TRP A 46 11.34 -11.28 6.72
CA TRP A 46 10.53 -11.03 7.92
C TRP A 46 9.34 -11.98 7.97
N ARG A 47 9.21 -12.70 9.10
CA ARG A 47 8.06 -13.58 9.35
C ARG A 47 7.00 -12.85 10.15
N PRO A 48 5.82 -12.55 9.55
CA PRO A 48 4.71 -11.99 10.31
C PRO A 48 4.16 -13.03 11.30
N GLY A 49 3.77 -12.59 12.49
CA GLY A 49 3.13 -13.46 13.45
C GLY A 49 1.64 -13.71 13.14
N PRO A 50 1.05 -14.77 13.74
CA PRO A 50 -0.39 -15.07 13.61
C PRO A 50 -1.30 -13.89 13.95
N GLY A 51 -0.97 -13.13 15.01
CA GLY A 51 -1.71 -11.92 15.43
C GLY A 51 -1.70 -10.79 14.40
N SER A 52 -0.82 -10.82 13.40
CA SER A 52 -0.81 -9.87 12.30
C SER A 52 -1.54 -10.42 11.07
N VAL A 53 -1.40 -11.71 10.77
CA VAL A 53 -1.93 -12.33 9.55
C VAL A 53 -3.41 -12.62 9.64
N TYR A 54 -3.87 -13.29 10.69
CA TYR A 54 -5.27 -13.71 10.79
C TYR A 54 -6.27 -12.56 10.85
N PRO A 55 -6.04 -11.43 11.57
CA PRO A 55 -6.94 -10.28 11.49
C PRO A 55 -7.04 -9.66 10.10
N ILE A 56 -5.96 -9.72 9.29
CA ILE A 56 -5.99 -9.27 7.90
C ILE A 56 -6.81 -10.23 7.04
N LEU A 57 -6.62 -11.54 7.21
CA LEU A 57 -7.41 -12.55 6.49
C LEU A 57 -8.90 -12.40 6.78
N THR A 58 -9.28 -12.22 8.04
CA THR A 58 -10.66 -11.98 8.45
C THR A 58 -11.25 -10.76 7.73
N ARG A 59 -10.57 -9.61 7.80
CA ARG A 59 -11.05 -8.38 7.14
C ARG A 59 -11.12 -8.50 5.62
N LEU A 60 -10.19 -9.20 5.00
CA LEU A 60 -10.22 -9.45 3.55
C LEU A 60 -11.38 -10.36 3.16
N GLU A 61 -11.70 -11.35 3.98
CA GLU A 61 -12.82 -12.28 3.79
C GLU A 61 -14.15 -11.56 3.99
N GLU A 62 -14.32 -10.80 5.09
CA GLU A 62 -15.50 -9.97 5.35
C GLU A 62 -15.73 -8.93 4.24
N GLY A 63 -14.64 -8.34 3.73
CA GLY A 63 -14.70 -7.43 2.58
C GLY A 63 -14.96 -8.11 1.24
N GLY A 64 -15.03 -9.45 1.20
CA GLY A 64 -15.25 -10.23 0.00
C GLY A 64 -14.09 -10.21 -1.00
N TYR A 65 -12.87 -9.84 -0.59
CA TYR A 65 -11.68 -9.85 -1.43
C TYR A 65 -11.02 -11.21 -1.55
N ILE A 66 -11.18 -12.03 -0.52
CA ILE A 66 -10.78 -13.44 -0.49
C ILE A 66 -11.94 -14.30 -0.01
N LYS A 67 -11.85 -15.58 -0.23
CA LYS A 67 -12.73 -16.59 0.37
C LYS A 67 -11.90 -17.70 0.99
N GLY A 68 -12.28 -18.10 2.19
CA GLY A 68 -11.76 -19.31 2.82
C GLY A 68 -12.56 -20.51 2.35
N GLY A 69 -11.87 -21.60 2.12
CA GLY A 69 -12.46 -22.90 1.78
C GLY A 69 -11.54 -24.00 2.26
N GLY A 70 -12.11 -25.14 2.59
CA GLY A 70 -11.41 -26.40 2.91
C GLY A 70 -12.43 -27.52 2.76
N ARG A 71 -12.08 -28.61 2.07
CA ARG A 71 -12.85 -29.85 2.11
C ARG A 71 -12.22 -30.71 3.22
N GLY A 72 -12.93 -30.87 4.37
CA GLY A 72 -12.56 -31.76 5.44
C GLY A 72 -11.89 -31.07 6.65
N GLU A 73 -11.43 -31.86 7.61
CA GLU A 73 -10.81 -31.46 8.90
C GLU A 73 -9.41 -30.80 8.77
N GLY A 74 -9.06 -30.26 7.59
CA GLY A 74 -7.78 -29.63 7.32
C GLY A 74 -7.77 -28.12 7.59
N GLU A 75 -6.58 -27.52 7.59
CA GLU A 75 -6.39 -26.07 7.74
C GLU A 75 -7.14 -25.28 6.66
N LYS A 76 -7.80 -24.19 7.08
CA LYS A 76 -8.54 -23.29 6.19
C LYS A 76 -7.61 -22.69 5.14
N ARG A 77 -7.89 -22.96 3.86
CA ARG A 77 -7.16 -22.37 2.72
C ARG A 77 -7.92 -21.17 2.17
N TYR A 78 -7.19 -20.14 1.83
CA TYR A 78 -7.75 -18.91 1.30
C TYR A 78 -7.40 -18.78 -0.18
N THR A 79 -8.32 -18.17 -0.93
CA THR A 79 -8.12 -17.83 -2.35
C THR A 79 -8.68 -16.44 -2.63
N VAL A 80 -8.11 -15.74 -3.60
CA VAL A 80 -8.57 -14.43 -4.03
C VAL A 80 -9.88 -14.55 -4.81
N THR A 81 -10.80 -13.61 -4.60
CA THR A 81 -12.05 -13.48 -5.37
C THR A 81 -11.85 -12.60 -6.61
N ALA A 82 -12.86 -12.51 -7.49
CA ALA A 82 -12.88 -11.55 -8.59
C ALA A 82 -12.77 -10.10 -8.09
N LYS A 83 -13.39 -9.76 -6.95
CA LYS A 83 -13.27 -8.45 -6.31
C LYS A 83 -11.81 -8.19 -5.86
N GLY A 84 -11.16 -9.18 -5.25
CA GLY A 84 -9.78 -9.08 -4.84
C GLY A 84 -8.81 -8.94 -6.02
N ARG A 85 -9.05 -9.62 -7.15
CA ARG A 85 -8.25 -9.46 -8.38
C ARG A 85 -8.37 -8.06 -8.95
N ARG A 86 -9.59 -7.51 -9.06
CA ARG A 86 -9.79 -6.14 -9.52
C ARG A 86 -9.05 -5.12 -8.67
N LEU A 87 -9.03 -5.30 -7.35
CA LEU A 87 -8.25 -4.45 -6.46
C LEU A 87 -6.75 -4.53 -6.77
N LEU A 88 -6.21 -5.73 -6.94
CA LEU A 88 -4.79 -5.91 -7.31
C LEU A 88 -4.45 -5.30 -8.66
N ASP A 89 -5.32 -5.42 -9.64
CA ASP A 89 -5.10 -4.86 -10.97
C ASP A 89 -5.12 -3.32 -10.93
N SER A 90 -6.04 -2.72 -10.18
CA SER A 90 -6.03 -1.27 -9.93
C SER A 90 -4.73 -0.79 -9.29
N LEU A 91 -4.18 -1.57 -8.33
CA LEU A 91 -2.92 -1.25 -7.67
C LEU A 91 -1.70 -1.45 -8.59
N ARG A 92 -1.75 -2.41 -9.50
CA ARG A 92 -0.70 -2.60 -10.53
C ARG A 92 -0.67 -1.44 -11.51
N THR A 93 -1.82 -0.98 -11.97
CA THR A 93 -1.92 0.21 -12.83
C THR A 93 -1.30 1.44 -12.15
N ILE A 94 -1.65 1.67 -10.89
CA ILE A 94 -1.06 2.75 -10.09
C ILE A 94 0.47 2.57 -9.95
N ARG A 95 0.95 1.34 -9.76
CA ARG A 95 2.39 1.06 -9.66
C ARG A 95 3.12 1.29 -10.99
N SER A 96 2.55 0.92 -12.13
CA SER A 96 3.15 1.17 -13.45
C SER A 96 3.24 2.68 -13.71
N GLU A 97 2.17 3.43 -13.45
CA GLU A 97 2.14 4.90 -13.55
C GLU A 97 3.24 5.57 -12.71
N ILE A 98 3.56 5.00 -11.53
CA ILE A 98 4.64 5.49 -10.66
C ILE A 98 6.02 5.13 -11.22
N LEU A 99 6.20 3.88 -11.70
CA LEU A 99 7.48 3.40 -12.23
C LEU A 99 7.84 4.08 -13.55
N GLU A 100 6.83 4.48 -14.33
CA GLU A 100 6.99 5.23 -15.58
C GLU A 100 7.23 6.73 -15.33
N GLY A 101 7.33 7.16 -14.06
CA GLY A 101 7.61 8.54 -13.69
C GLY A 101 6.40 9.47 -13.78
N GLU A 102 5.23 8.95 -14.13
CA GLU A 102 4.01 9.75 -14.28
C GLU A 102 3.38 10.12 -12.93
N MET A 103 3.70 9.41 -11.84
CA MET A 103 3.17 9.72 -10.52
C MET A 103 4.08 9.22 -9.38
N PRO A 104 4.94 10.07 -8.83
CA PRO A 104 5.72 9.73 -7.64
C PRO A 104 4.83 9.82 -6.39
N LEU A 105 4.04 8.78 -6.11
CA LEU A 105 3.37 8.65 -4.83
C LEU A 105 4.22 7.82 -3.87
N PRO A 106 4.41 8.30 -2.64
CA PRO A 106 5.12 7.51 -1.64
C PRO A 106 4.35 6.20 -1.37
N PRO A 107 5.08 5.09 -1.14
CA PRO A 107 4.48 3.79 -0.87
C PRO A 107 3.32 3.77 0.15
N PRO A 108 3.35 4.57 1.25
CA PRO A 108 2.23 4.63 2.20
C PRO A 108 0.91 5.07 1.57
N PHE A 109 0.93 5.98 0.62
CA PHE A 109 -0.29 6.46 -0.04
C PHE A 109 -0.95 5.38 -0.92
N LEU A 110 -0.15 4.57 -1.61
CA LEU A 110 -0.64 3.42 -2.36
C LEU A 110 -1.39 2.42 -1.49
N LEU A 111 -0.93 2.26 -0.25
CA LEU A 111 -1.52 1.35 0.71
C LEU A 111 -2.87 1.85 1.23
N MET A 112 -3.10 3.16 1.24
CA MET A 112 -4.35 3.78 1.69
C MET A 112 -5.35 3.96 0.54
N ALA A 113 -4.90 3.92 -0.72
CA ALA A 113 -5.74 4.18 -1.88
C ALA A 113 -6.96 3.25 -1.99
N HIS A 114 -6.90 2.05 -1.41
CA HIS A 114 -8.02 1.10 -1.38
C HIS A 114 -9.12 1.45 -0.36
N GLU A 115 -8.85 2.35 0.58
CA GLU A 115 -9.81 2.85 1.57
C GLU A 115 -10.55 4.10 1.06
N ILE A 116 -10.08 4.67 -0.06
CA ILE A 116 -10.65 5.87 -0.67
C ILE A 116 -11.72 5.46 -1.69
N PRO A 117 -12.93 6.05 -1.65
CA PRO A 117 -13.94 5.83 -2.66
C PRO A 117 -13.38 6.04 -4.07
N PRO A 118 -13.72 5.16 -5.05
CA PRO A 118 -13.15 5.22 -6.41
C PRO A 118 -13.29 6.60 -7.08
N GLU A 119 -14.41 7.27 -6.87
CA GLU A 119 -14.73 8.61 -7.39
C GLU A 119 -13.80 9.70 -6.82
N LEU A 120 -13.35 9.54 -5.57
CA LEU A 120 -12.40 10.47 -4.94
C LEU A 120 -10.96 10.12 -5.29
N CYS A 121 -10.67 8.85 -5.54
CA CYS A 121 -9.33 8.38 -5.87
C CYS A 121 -8.78 9.06 -7.14
N GLY A 122 -9.61 9.21 -8.19
CA GLY A 122 -9.23 9.90 -9.42
C GLY A 122 -8.91 11.38 -9.20
N ARG A 123 -9.73 12.08 -8.40
CA ARG A 123 -9.51 13.50 -8.05
C ARG A 123 -8.24 13.67 -7.24
N LEU A 124 -8.01 12.81 -6.27
CA LEU A 124 -6.82 12.84 -5.43
C LEU A 124 -5.55 12.58 -6.24
N ARG A 125 -5.58 11.60 -7.16
CA ARG A 125 -4.48 11.37 -8.13
C ARG A 125 -4.16 12.60 -8.95
N ALA A 126 -5.17 13.27 -9.51
CA ALA A 126 -4.98 14.47 -10.32
C ALA A 126 -4.31 15.60 -9.51
N VAL A 127 -4.73 15.81 -8.26
CA VAL A 127 -4.13 16.80 -7.37
C VAL A 127 -2.67 16.46 -7.06
N MET A 128 -2.40 15.21 -6.67
CA MET A 128 -1.04 14.75 -6.36
C MET A 128 -0.10 14.87 -7.56
N ARG A 129 -0.56 14.51 -8.76
CA ARG A 129 0.22 14.66 -10.00
C ARG A 129 0.61 16.12 -10.22
N ARG A 130 -0.33 17.04 -10.13
CA ARG A 130 -0.07 18.49 -10.30
C ARG A 130 0.93 18.99 -9.26
N MET A 131 0.77 18.61 -8.00
CA MET A 131 1.72 18.98 -6.94
C MET A 131 3.14 18.48 -7.24
N MET A 132 3.28 17.22 -7.64
CA MET A 132 4.59 16.64 -7.95
C MET A 132 5.23 17.25 -9.19
N THR A 133 4.43 17.60 -10.20
CA THR A 133 4.94 18.34 -11.37
C THR A 133 5.49 19.69 -10.95
N SER A 134 4.75 20.47 -10.15
CA SER A 134 5.23 21.77 -9.67
C SER A 134 6.49 21.67 -8.79
N ILE A 135 6.57 20.64 -7.93
CA ILE A 135 7.78 20.39 -7.12
C ILE A 135 8.97 20.09 -8.04
N ARG A 136 8.80 19.21 -9.02
CA ARG A 136 9.85 18.85 -9.96
C ARG A 136 10.32 20.06 -10.76
N GLU A 137 9.42 20.85 -11.33
CA GLU A 137 9.74 22.06 -12.08
C GLU A 137 10.54 23.06 -11.22
N ALA A 138 10.13 23.25 -9.97
CA ALA A 138 10.86 24.11 -9.03
C ALA A 138 12.29 23.60 -8.77
N VAL A 139 12.45 22.30 -8.55
CA VAL A 139 13.77 21.68 -8.32
C VAL A 139 14.64 21.74 -9.59
N GLU A 140 14.06 21.44 -10.76
CA GLU A 140 14.77 21.49 -12.05
C GLU A 140 15.18 22.92 -12.45
N SER A 141 14.43 23.93 -12.01
CA SER A 141 14.79 25.35 -12.23
C SER A 141 16.09 25.77 -11.54
N GLY A 142 16.46 25.04 -10.46
CA GLY A 142 17.63 25.36 -9.63
C GLY A 142 17.55 26.71 -8.89
N ARG A 143 16.38 27.38 -8.93
CA ARG A 143 16.17 28.69 -8.28
C ARG A 143 15.65 28.49 -6.86
N GLU A 144 16.45 28.84 -5.88
CA GLU A 144 16.12 28.70 -4.46
C GLU A 144 14.78 29.38 -4.10
N GLU A 145 14.51 30.58 -4.66
CA GLU A 145 13.26 31.31 -4.46
C GLU A 145 12.02 30.55 -4.93
N GLU A 146 12.11 29.78 -6.01
CA GLU A 146 11.01 28.94 -6.50
C GLU A 146 10.76 27.73 -5.62
N ILE A 147 11.85 27.11 -5.18
CA ILE A 147 11.78 25.97 -4.26
C ILE A 147 11.14 26.41 -2.94
N GLU A 148 11.60 27.54 -2.35
CA GLU A 148 11.05 28.12 -1.13
C GLU A 148 9.56 28.51 -1.29
N ARG A 149 9.17 29.05 -2.44
CA ARG A 149 7.78 29.39 -2.73
C ARG A 149 6.89 28.15 -2.74
N VAL A 150 7.32 27.07 -3.42
CA VAL A 150 6.58 25.80 -3.48
C VAL A 150 6.53 25.17 -2.10
N LEU A 151 7.62 25.15 -1.36
CA LEU A 151 7.69 24.62 0.00
C LEU A 151 6.70 25.35 0.92
N GLY A 152 6.67 26.67 0.90
CA GLY A 152 5.74 27.46 1.70
C GLY A 152 4.26 27.20 1.37
N ILE A 153 3.93 26.88 0.12
CA ILE A 153 2.56 26.46 -0.27
C ILE A 153 2.24 25.10 0.35
N LEU A 154 3.17 24.14 0.25
CA LEU A 154 2.98 22.79 0.78
C LEU A 154 2.82 22.80 2.30
N GLU A 155 3.62 23.57 3.00
CA GLU A 155 3.50 23.72 4.46
C GLU A 155 2.15 24.33 4.90
N ARG A 156 1.66 25.33 4.19
CA ARG A 156 0.33 25.89 4.47
C ARG A 156 -0.77 24.86 4.24
N ALA A 157 -0.70 24.12 3.14
CA ALA A 157 -1.66 23.06 2.84
C ALA A 157 -1.62 21.96 3.90
N ALA A 158 -0.43 21.54 4.35
CA ALA A 158 -0.26 20.55 5.42
C ALA A 158 -0.92 21.01 6.73
N ARG A 159 -0.65 22.24 7.17
CA ARG A 159 -1.28 22.81 8.39
C ARG A 159 -2.81 22.87 8.29
N GLN A 160 -3.36 23.20 7.12
CA GLN A 160 -4.82 23.20 6.91
C GLN A 160 -5.42 21.81 6.99
N MET A 161 -4.73 20.78 6.45
CA MET A 161 -5.18 19.39 6.52
C MET A 161 -5.13 18.84 7.95
N GLU A 162 -4.09 19.18 8.73
CA GLU A 162 -3.99 18.80 10.15
C GLU A 162 -5.16 19.38 10.98
N GLY A 163 -5.58 20.60 10.67
CA GLY A 163 -6.73 21.25 11.31
C GLY A 163 -8.09 20.63 10.90
N ALA A 164 -8.20 20.13 9.69
CA ALA A 164 -9.44 19.52 9.18
C ALA A 164 -9.68 18.10 9.73
N GLY A 165 -8.62 17.37 10.08
CA GLY A 165 -8.71 16.00 10.60
C GLY A 165 -9.04 15.89 12.11
N ARG A 166 -9.20 17.01 12.81
CA ARG A 166 -9.46 17.04 14.26
C ARG A 166 -10.92 17.37 14.65
N LYS A 167 -11.85 17.29 13.70
CA LYS A 167 -13.29 17.49 13.96
C LYS A 167 -14.06 16.19 13.97
#